data_411fb2176737448bcc1ffad6d38ea528
#
_entry.id   411fb2176737448bcc1ffad6d38ea528
#
_cell.length_a   1.000
_cell.length_b   1.000
_cell.length_c   1.000
_cell.angle_alpha   90.00
_cell.angle_beta   90.00
_cell.angle_gamma   90.00
#
_symmetry.space_group_name_H-M   'P 1'
#
loop_
_entity.id
_entity.type
_entity.pdbx_description
1 polymer ?
#
loop_
_entity_poly.entity_id
_entity_poly.type
_entity_poly.pdbx_seq_one_letter_code
_entity_poly.pdbx_strand_id
1 'polypeptide(L)'
;MTVWPGLLILFIYLLWYCREQPLTRSLELSTDGIALPETEDQDAALALLPAGYEFLNYRYTISGCSLSTFHRDVTSSPYVFQTRHPVYTLICYENEGDLLTVVPGSHRSVPFVWGRALTINSRQGKAVLFQCDILHAGALTRNPDRKAVQYKLAHQDDLPLLEGLQGIDVDKRERVTISLRYEWICRKLSQLFPFLINHVFTKHLQQRSDSPINRALVALFGRSFYNR
;
A
#
# COMPACT_ATOMS: atom_id res chain seq x y z
N MET A 1 14.64 -14.20 37.03
CA MET A 1 15.02 -13.01 36.22
C MET A 1 13.87 -12.74 35.24
N THR A 2 13.26 -11.59 35.35
CA THR A 2 12.08 -11.23 34.52
C THR A 2 12.50 -10.80 33.11
N VAL A 3 12.03 -11.48 32.10
CA VAL A 3 12.27 -11.20 30.66
C VAL A 3 11.64 -9.88 30.21
N TRP A 4 10.72 -9.33 30.99
CA TRP A 4 9.89 -8.17 30.69
C TRP A 4 10.64 -6.86 30.34
N PRO A 5 11.72 -6.46 31.06
CA PRO A 5 12.42 -5.22 30.74
C PRO A 5 13.05 -5.24 29.35
N GLY A 6 13.62 -6.38 28.94
CA GLY A 6 14.23 -6.52 27.62
C GLY A 6 13.22 -6.42 26.48
N LEU A 7 12.05 -7.04 26.65
CA LEU A 7 10.96 -6.95 25.66
C LEU A 7 10.40 -5.53 25.54
N LEU A 8 10.29 -4.82 26.65
CA LEU A 8 9.83 -3.43 26.65
C LEU A 8 10.83 -2.51 25.93
N ILE A 9 12.13 -2.67 26.20
CA ILE A 9 13.18 -1.90 25.51
C ILE A 9 13.15 -2.19 24.00
N LEU A 10 13.06 -3.46 23.60
CA LEU A 10 12.95 -3.85 22.21
C LEU A 10 11.71 -3.22 21.54
N PHE A 11 10.57 -3.26 22.22
CA PHE A 11 9.34 -2.67 21.71
C PHE A 11 9.45 -1.15 21.52
N ILE A 12 10.01 -0.44 22.49
CA ILE A 12 10.28 1.01 22.40
C ILE A 12 11.23 1.31 21.24
N TYR A 13 12.30 0.52 21.10
CA TYR A 13 13.23 0.65 19.99
C TYR A 13 12.54 0.45 18.64
N LEU A 14 11.70 -0.57 18.49
CA LEU A 14 10.95 -0.83 17.27
C LEU A 14 9.97 0.31 16.93
N LEU A 15 9.27 0.85 17.92
CA LEU A 15 8.41 2.02 17.74
C LEU A 15 9.20 3.25 17.28
N TRP A 16 10.38 3.46 17.85
CA TRP A 16 11.26 4.55 17.44
C TRP A 16 11.83 4.33 16.03
N TYR A 17 12.28 3.13 15.74
CA TYR A 17 12.85 2.77 14.43
C TYR A 17 11.80 2.88 13.30
N CYS A 18 10.59 2.40 13.54
CA CYS A 18 9.48 2.42 12.58
C CYS A 18 8.70 3.74 12.59
N ARG A 19 9.24 4.83 13.15
CA ARG A 19 8.57 6.13 13.11
C ARG A 19 8.48 6.67 11.69
N GLU A 20 7.40 7.38 11.43
CA GLU A 20 7.21 8.08 10.18
C GLU A 20 8.08 9.34 10.14
N GLN A 21 8.73 9.58 9.01
CA GLN A 21 9.62 10.71 8.79
C GLN A 21 9.29 11.35 7.43
N PRO A 22 9.50 12.65 7.26
CA PRO A 22 9.42 13.26 5.95
C PRO A 22 10.41 12.61 4.98
N LEU A 23 10.02 12.50 3.72
CA LEU A 23 10.93 12.07 2.66
C LEU A 23 12.00 13.15 2.43
N THR A 24 13.27 12.81 2.59
CA THR A 24 14.41 13.73 2.45
C THR A 24 15.43 13.29 1.41
N ARG A 25 15.17 12.18 0.70
CA ARG A 25 16.03 11.64 -0.35
C ARG A 25 15.23 11.28 -1.59
N SER A 26 15.90 11.11 -2.71
CA SER A 26 15.29 10.51 -3.90
C SER A 26 14.92 9.05 -3.65
N LEU A 27 13.89 8.60 -4.33
CA LEU A 27 13.44 7.21 -4.35
C LEU A 27 13.71 6.60 -5.73
N GLU A 28 14.11 5.33 -5.73
CA GLU A 28 14.39 4.58 -6.95
C GLU A 28 13.50 3.35 -7.04
N LEU A 29 12.83 3.17 -8.19
CA LEU A 29 11.92 2.04 -8.40
C LEU A 29 12.61 0.69 -8.24
N SER A 30 13.86 0.57 -8.69
CA SER A 30 14.65 -0.66 -8.64
C SER A 30 15.04 -1.10 -7.23
N THR A 31 15.32 -0.17 -6.35
CA THR A 31 15.83 -0.43 -4.99
C THR A 31 14.78 -0.24 -3.92
N ASP A 32 14.02 0.83 -4.03
CA ASP A 32 12.99 1.19 -3.06
C ASP A 32 11.61 0.59 -3.40
N GLY A 33 11.40 0.20 -4.66
CA GLY A 33 10.10 -0.23 -5.19
C GLY A 33 9.13 0.93 -5.43
N ILE A 34 9.64 2.17 -5.46
CA ILE A 34 8.84 3.39 -5.52
C ILE A 34 9.57 4.40 -6.40
N ALA A 35 8.80 5.13 -7.21
CA ALA A 35 9.29 6.30 -7.94
C ALA A 35 8.26 7.44 -7.87
N LEU A 36 8.74 8.65 -8.05
CA LEU A 36 7.91 9.85 -8.21
C LEU A 36 8.00 10.29 -9.67
N PRO A 37 6.99 10.01 -10.51
CA PRO A 37 6.94 10.52 -11.87
C PRO A 37 6.98 12.05 -11.88
N GLU A 38 7.63 12.64 -12.86
CA GLU A 38 7.73 14.12 -12.99
C GLU A 38 6.38 14.77 -13.22
N THR A 39 5.46 14.05 -13.86
CA THR A 39 4.10 14.49 -14.16
C THR A 39 3.08 13.46 -13.70
N GLU A 40 1.82 13.87 -13.60
CA GLU A 40 0.69 12.98 -13.30
C GLU A 40 0.23 12.19 -14.55
N ASP A 41 0.96 12.31 -15.64
CA ASP A 41 0.68 11.64 -16.90
C ASP A 41 0.95 10.13 -16.79
N GLN A 42 0.03 9.34 -17.35
CA GLN A 42 0.14 7.89 -17.38
C GLN A 42 1.33 7.42 -18.23
N ASP A 43 1.64 8.11 -19.32
CA ASP A 43 2.78 7.79 -20.19
C ASP A 43 4.12 7.99 -19.45
N ALA A 44 4.22 9.04 -18.62
CA ALA A 44 5.40 9.26 -17.79
C ALA A 44 5.59 8.14 -16.76
N ALA A 45 4.52 7.60 -16.22
CA ALA A 45 4.60 6.45 -15.30
C ALA A 45 4.99 5.16 -16.04
N LEU A 46 4.45 4.91 -17.24
CA LEU A 46 4.84 3.75 -18.07
C LEU A 46 6.30 3.81 -18.48
N ALA A 47 6.82 4.97 -18.79
CA ALA A 47 8.22 5.14 -19.21
C ALA A 47 9.24 4.74 -18.10
N LEU A 48 8.81 4.69 -16.84
CA LEU A 48 9.62 4.22 -15.73
C LEU A 48 9.66 2.68 -15.61
N LEU A 49 8.82 1.97 -16.34
CA LEU A 49 8.69 0.52 -16.27
C LEU A 49 9.36 -0.16 -17.47
N PRO A 50 9.78 -1.42 -17.33
CA PRO A 50 10.21 -2.22 -18.49
C PRO A 50 9.13 -2.33 -19.56
N ALA A 51 9.50 -2.71 -20.77
CA ALA A 51 8.55 -3.01 -21.83
C ALA A 51 7.59 -4.14 -21.43
N GLY A 52 6.36 -4.11 -21.95
CA GLY A 52 5.33 -5.11 -21.67
C GLY A 52 4.38 -4.76 -20.53
N TYR A 53 4.57 -3.63 -19.86
CA TYR A 53 3.60 -3.13 -18.89
C TYR A 53 2.52 -2.29 -19.55
N GLU A 54 1.31 -2.41 -19.01
CA GLU A 54 0.16 -1.62 -19.45
C GLU A 54 -0.75 -1.28 -18.26
N PHE A 55 -1.59 -0.27 -18.43
CA PHE A 55 -2.64 0.05 -17.46
C PHE A 55 -3.77 -0.97 -17.57
N LEU A 56 -4.21 -1.46 -16.42
CA LEU A 56 -5.45 -2.22 -16.32
C LEU A 56 -6.64 -1.26 -16.47
N ASN A 57 -7.78 -1.78 -16.95
CA ASN A 57 -9.05 -1.07 -16.84
C ASN A 57 -9.50 -1.01 -15.38
N TYR A 58 -8.75 -0.23 -14.60
CA TYR A 58 -8.89 -0.09 -13.16
C TYR A 58 -8.75 1.38 -12.77
N ARG A 59 -9.76 1.93 -12.13
CA ARG A 59 -9.76 3.25 -11.54
C ARG A 59 -10.40 3.21 -10.17
N TYR A 60 -9.71 3.72 -9.16
CA TYR A 60 -10.21 3.77 -7.80
C TYR A 60 -9.97 5.15 -7.21
N THR A 61 -11.04 5.93 -7.03
CA THR A 61 -10.97 7.28 -6.48
C THR A 61 -11.30 7.24 -4.99
N ILE A 62 -10.47 7.89 -4.19
CA ILE A 62 -10.69 8.09 -2.76
C ILE A 62 -10.82 9.57 -2.48
N SER A 63 -11.94 9.97 -1.90
CA SER A 63 -12.21 11.36 -1.53
C SER A 63 -12.43 11.50 -0.02
N GLY A 64 -12.05 12.64 0.54
CA GLY A 64 -12.20 12.97 1.95
C GLY A 64 -11.09 12.40 2.85
N CYS A 65 -11.27 12.59 4.16
CA CYS A 65 -10.33 12.06 5.15
C CYS A 65 -10.49 10.56 5.26
N SER A 66 -9.40 9.80 5.28
CA SER A 66 -9.44 8.37 5.52
C SER A 66 -8.54 7.96 6.67
N LEU A 67 -9.01 6.99 7.44
CA LEU A 67 -8.16 6.19 8.27
C LEU A 67 -7.35 5.29 7.34
N SER A 68 -6.04 5.51 7.28
CA SER A 68 -5.18 4.65 6.48
C SER A 68 -4.23 3.86 7.37
N THR A 69 -4.47 2.57 7.46
CA THR A 69 -3.55 1.61 8.05
C THR A 69 -2.53 1.17 7.02
N PHE A 70 -1.34 0.78 7.47
CA PHE A 70 -0.34 0.22 6.58
C PHE A 70 -0.81 -1.11 6.00
N HIS A 71 -0.71 -1.24 4.70
CA HIS A 71 -1.12 -2.44 3.96
C HIS A 71 -0.29 -2.60 2.69
N ARG A 72 -0.45 -3.75 2.07
CA ARG A 72 -0.02 -4.04 0.71
C ARG A 72 -1.28 -4.18 -0.16
N ASP A 73 -1.16 -3.90 -1.43
CA ASP A 73 -2.29 -3.97 -2.35
C ASP A 73 -2.56 -5.42 -2.84
N VAL A 74 -2.77 -5.57 -4.14
CA VAL A 74 -3.22 -6.78 -4.83
C VAL A 74 -2.47 -8.04 -4.42
N THR A 75 -1.18 -7.92 -4.31
CA THR A 75 -0.26 -9.03 -4.01
C THR A 75 0.06 -9.10 -2.52
N SER A 76 -0.88 -8.74 -1.67
CA SER A 76 -0.72 -8.55 -0.23
C SER A 76 0.29 -9.47 0.47
N SER A 77 0.65 -10.57 -0.14
CA SER A 77 1.73 -11.45 0.26
C SER A 77 2.10 -12.41 -0.88
N PRO A 78 3.38 -12.58 -1.21
CA PRO A 78 3.83 -13.58 -2.17
C PRO A 78 3.52 -15.02 -1.74
N TYR A 79 3.12 -15.25 -0.50
CA TYR A 79 2.62 -16.55 -0.05
C TYR A 79 1.16 -16.82 -0.41
N VAL A 80 0.40 -15.76 -0.65
CA VAL A 80 -1.02 -15.83 -0.93
C VAL A 80 -1.29 -15.70 -2.42
N PHE A 81 -0.59 -14.78 -3.07
CA PHE A 81 -0.77 -14.49 -4.49
C PHE A 81 0.56 -14.06 -5.11
N GLN A 82 0.92 -14.64 -6.25
CA GLN A 82 2.11 -14.28 -7.00
C GLN A 82 1.77 -14.05 -8.47
N THR A 83 2.31 -12.97 -9.01
CA THR A 83 2.46 -12.71 -10.43
C THR A 83 3.89 -13.02 -10.86
N ARG A 84 4.14 -13.21 -12.15
CA ARG A 84 5.51 -13.40 -12.70
C ARG A 84 6.32 -12.12 -12.61
N HIS A 85 5.64 -10.99 -12.84
CA HIS A 85 6.21 -9.65 -12.80
C HIS A 85 5.53 -8.83 -11.69
N PRO A 86 6.22 -7.85 -11.12
CA PRO A 86 5.61 -6.96 -10.12
C PRO A 86 4.37 -6.26 -10.68
N VAL A 87 3.34 -6.14 -9.87
CA VAL A 87 2.20 -5.27 -10.16
C VAL A 87 2.45 -3.91 -9.54
N TYR A 88 2.14 -2.84 -10.25
CA TYR A 88 2.34 -1.47 -9.78
C TYR A 88 1.02 -0.75 -9.54
N THR A 89 1.07 0.20 -8.62
CA THR A 89 0.02 1.18 -8.39
C THR A 89 0.57 2.56 -8.73
N LEU A 90 -0.13 3.30 -9.57
CA LEU A 90 0.04 4.74 -9.73
C LEU A 90 -1.06 5.44 -8.94
N ILE A 91 -0.69 6.32 -8.02
CA ILE A 91 -1.64 7.19 -7.31
C ILE A 91 -1.35 8.64 -7.70
N CYS A 92 -2.38 9.32 -8.22
CA CYS A 92 -2.34 10.75 -8.51
C CYS A 92 -3.18 11.50 -7.47
N TYR A 93 -2.61 12.55 -6.85
CA TYR A 93 -3.23 13.34 -5.80
C TYR A 93 -3.61 14.72 -6.30
N GLU A 94 -4.83 15.15 -6.01
CA GLU A 94 -5.28 16.52 -6.32
C GLU A 94 -5.02 17.52 -5.18
N ASN A 95 -4.76 17.03 -3.97
CA ASN A 95 -4.57 17.85 -2.78
C ASN A 95 -3.09 18.19 -2.50
N GLU A 96 -2.89 19.22 -1.69
CA GLU A 96 -1.59 19.62 -1.14
C GLU A 96 -1.35 18.99 0.23
N GLY A 97 -0.07 19.00 0.67
CA GLY A 97 0.38 18.51 1.96
C GLY A 97 0.92 17.08 1.91
N ASP A 98 0.81 16.37 3.01
CA ASP A 98 1.26 14.99 3.11
C ASP A 98 0.29 14.06 2.38
N LEU A 99 0.81 13.23 1.48
CA LEU A 99 0.04 12.41 0.55
C LEU A 99 0.03 10.94 0.93
N LEU A 100 1.21 10.33 0.98
CA LEU A 100 1.40 8.89 1.17
C LEU A 100 2.59 8.64 2.09
N THR A 101 2.44 7.67 2.98
CA THR A 101 3.55 7.14 3.77
C THR A 101 3.89 5.75 3.26
N VAL A 102 5.16 5.50 3.00
CA VAL A 102 5.67 4.27 2.40
C VAL A 102 6.83 3.72 3.22
N VAL A 103 7.08 2.42 3.15
CA VAL A 103 8.28 1.78 3.69
C VAL A 103 9.14 1.31 2.51
N PRO A 104 10.13 2.10 2.08
CA PRO A 104 10.97 1.77 0.93
C PRO A 104 11.67 0.42 1.10
N GLY A 105 11.74 -0.36 0.02
CA GLY A 105 12.36 -1.68 0.01
C GLY A 105 11.55 -2.79 0.68
N SER A 106 10.36 -2.49 1.22
CA SER A 106 9.53 -3.46 1.92
C SER A 106 8.94 -4.57 1.03
N HIS A 107 8.95 -4.39 -0.28
CA HIS A 107 8.58 -5.43 -1.25
C HIS A 107 9.53 -6.64 -1.24
N ARG A 108 10.76 -6.48 -0.69
CA ARG A 108 11.76 -7.55 -0.59
C ARG A 108 11.71 -8.29 0.74
N SER A 109 10.99 -7.78 1.73
CA SER A 109 10.95 -8.33 3.07
C SER A 109 9.57 -8.85 3.40
N VAL A 110 9.41 -10.16 3.45
CA VAL A 110 8.14 -10.84 3.74
C VAL A 110 8.43 -11.94 4.74
N PRO A 111 7.58 -12.20 5.70
CA PRO A 111 6.32 -11.55 6.06
C PRO A 111 6.45 -10.34 7.02
N PHE A 112 7.63 -10.13 7.59
CA PHE A 112 7.85 -9.12 8.61
C PHE A 112 8.62 -7.95 8.04
N VAL A 113 8.07 -6.75 8.14
CA VAL A 113 8.71 -5.54 7.66
C VAL A 113 8.92 -4.60 8.83
N TRP A 114 10.17 -4.46 9.22
CA TRP A 114 10.57 -3.43 10.16
C TRP A 114 11.47 -2.44 9.43
N GLY A 115 10.87 -1.39 8.92
CA GLY A 115 11.57 -0.37 8.16
C GLY A 115 11.07 1.03 8.50
N ARG A 116 11.92 2.00 8.22
CA ARG A 116 11.56 3.41 8.38
C ARG A 116 10.48 3.77 7.37
N ALA A 117 9.42 4.36 7.86
CA ALA A 117 8.36 4.87 7.03
C ALA A 117 8.67 6.32 6.62
N LEU A 118 8.58 6.60 5.32
CA LEU A 118 8.82 7.92 4.74
C LEU A 118 7.50 8.50 4.23
N THR A 119 7.20 9.74 4.60
CA THR A 119 6.01 10.46 4.15
C THR A 119 6.35 11.35 2.98
N ILE A 120 5.68 11.11 1.86
CA ILE A 120 5.77 11.88 0.62
C ILE A 120 4.83 13.07 0.74
N ASN A 121 5.35 14.27 0.46
CA ASN A 121 4.59 15.51 0.45
C ASN A 121 4.39 16.01 -0.98
N SER A 122 3.32 16.74 -1.26
CA SER A 122 2.98 17.27 -2.57
C SER A 122 4.08 18.15 -3.21
N ARG A 123 4.97 18.70 -2.39
CA ARG A 123 6.15 19.46 -2.87
C ARG A 123 7.17 18.60 -3.61
N GLN A 124 7.13 17.29 -3.41
CA GLN A 124 8.01 16.31 -4.04
C GLN A 124 7.39 15.71 -5.31
N GLY A 125 6.12 15.94 -5.53
CA GLY A 125 5.32 15.43 -6.64
C GLY A 125 3.94 14.99 -6.18
N LYS A 126 2.98 14.97 -7.08
CA LYS A 126 1.60 14.55 -6.81
C LYS A 126 1.29 13.16 -7.39
N ALA A 127 2.20 12.59 -8.14
CA ALA A 127 2.12 11.23 -8.65
C ALA A 127 3.11 10.32 -7.91
N VAL A 128 2.67 9.15 -7.50
CA VAL A 128 3.49 8.14 -6.83
C VAL A 128 3.28 6.80 -7.50
N LEU A 129 4.33 6.26 -8.10
CA LEU A 129 4.36 4.93 -8.70
C LEU A 129 5.05 3.97 -7.74
N PHE A 130 4.42 2.85 -7.36
CA PHE A 130 5.03 1.87 -6.46
C PHE A 130 4.57 0.45 -6.73
N GLN A 131 5.40 -0.52 -6.38
CA GLN A 131 5.03 -1.94 -6.41
C GLN A 131 3.92 -2.22 -5.39
N CYS A 132 2.92 -2.99 -5.77
CA CYS A 132 1.79 -3.35 -4.89
C CYS A 132 2.21 -4.05 -3.60
N ASP A 133 3.41 -4.64 -3.56
CA ASP A 133 3.99 -5.29 -2.36
C ASP A 133 4.68 -4.32 -1.41
N ILE A 134 4.79 -3.05 -1.75
CA ILE A 134 5.29 -2.01 -0.84
C ILE A 134 4.28 -1.82 0.30
N LEU A 135 4.79 -1.84 1.52
CA LEU A 135 4.01 -1.49 2.68
C LEU A 135 3.78 0.03 2.69
N HIS A 136 2.52 0.42 2.56
CA HIS A 136 2.15 1.83 2.44
C HIS A 136 0.85 2.14 3.18
N ALA A 137 0.63 3.42 3.41
CA ALA A 137 -0.59 3.96 4.00
C ALA A 137 -0.82 5.40 3.52
N GLY A 138 -2.04 5.82 3.31
CA GLY A 138 -2.33 7.24 3.08
C GLY A 138 -1.81 8.07 4.25
N ALA A 139 -1.35 9.29 4.03
CA ALA A 139 -0.93 10.16 5.11
C ALA A 139 -2.10 10.45 6.08
N LEU A 140 -1.78 10.56 7.37
CA LEU A 140 -2.77 10.97 8.38
C LEU A 140 -3.11 12.43 8.15
N THR A 141 -4.22 12.68 7.47
CA THR A 141 -4.71 14.01 7.19
C THR A 141 -6.19 14.10 7.54
N ARG A 142 -6.62 15.27 7.95
CA ARG A 142 -8.03 15.61 8.12
C ARG A 142 -8.54 16.56 7.03
N ASN A 143 -7.78 16.68 5.95
CA ASN A 143 -8.20 17.49 4.83
C ASN A 143 -9.45 16.88 4.17
N PRO A 144 -10.62 17.52 4.25
CA PRO A 144 -11.86 17.02 3.63
C PRO A 144 -11.79 17.05 2.11
N ASP A 145 -10.89 17.86 1.55
CA ASP A 145 -10.69 18.03 0.11
C ASP A 145 -9.66 17.06 -0.46
N ARG A 146 -9.17 16.13 0.39
CA ARG A 146 -8.28 15.08 -0.09
C ARG A 146 -8.94 14.29 -1.19
N LYS A 147 -8.26 14.18 -2.33
CA LYS A 147 -8.66 13.34 -3.43
C LYS A 147 -7.45 12.66 -4.05
N ALA A 148 -7.55 11.36 -4.25
CA ALA A 148 -6.53 10.55 -4.86
C ALA A 148 -7.16 9.56 -5.83
N VAL A 149 -6.58 9.43 -7.02
CA VAL A 149 -7.00 8.46 -8.04
C VAL A 149 -5.91 7.41 -8.17
N GLN A 150 -6.30 6.16 -8.07
CA GLN A 150 -5.41 5.01 -8.19
C GLN A 150 -5.65 4.28 -9.51
N TYR A 151 -4.55 3.93 -10.16
CA TYR A 151 -4.50 3.09 -11.34
C TYR A 151 -3.61 1.88 -11.05
N LYS A 152 -3.84 0.78 -11.74
CA LYS A 152 -2.99 -0.42 -11.65
C LYS A 152 -2.30 -0.67 -12.99
N LEU A 153 -1.03 -1.06 -12.89
CA LEU A 153 -0.21 -1.42 -14.04
C LEU A 153 0.30 -2.85 -13.85
N ALA A 154 0.21 -3.65 -14.90
CA ALA A 154 0.69 -5.03 -14.87
C ALA A 154 1.40 -5.38 -16.17
N HIS A 155 2.27 -6.35 -16.11
CA HIS A 155 2.88 -6.93 -17.30
C HIS A 155 1.85 -7.77 -18.04
N GLN A 156 1.86 -7.73 -19.37
CA GLN A 156 0.91 -8.44 -20.24
C GLN A 156 0.82 -9.95 -19.96
N ASP A 157 1.92 -10.59 -19.54
CA ASP A 157 1.95 -12.01 -19.22
C ASP A 157 1.13 -12.36 -17.96
N ASP A 158 0.85 -11.37 -17.10
CA ASP A 158 0.15 -11.55 -15.85
C ASP A 158 -1.34 -11.12 -15.90
N LEU A 159 -1.79 -10.57 -17.02
CA LEU A 159 -3.18 -10.10 -17.19
C LEU A 159 -4.22 -11.18 -16.88
N PRO A 160 -4.05 -12.46 -17.32
CA PRO A 160 -5.02 -13.50 -16.99
C PRO A 160 -5.18 -13.74 -15.48
N LEU A 161 -4.11 -13.53 -14.69
CA LEU A 161 -4.15 -13.66 -13.23
C LEU A 161 -4.88 -12.48 -12.57
N LEU A 162 -4.98 -11.36 -13.26
CA LEU A 162 -5.50 -10.08 -12.75
C LEU A 162 -6.87 -9.71 -13.33
N GLU A 163 -7.53 -10.66 -14.01
CA GLU A 163 -8.82 -10.44 -14.66
C GLU A 163 -9.87 -9.77 -13.76
N GLY A 164 -9.92 -10.12 -12.50
CA GLY A 164 -10.87 -9.51 -11.61
C GLY A 164 -10.50 -8.10 -11.11
N LEU A 165 -9.37 -7.53 -11.55
CA LEU A 165 -9.10 -6.11 -11.42
C LEU A 165 -9.66 -5.34 -12.62
N GLN A 166 -9.99 -6.02 -13.71
CA GLN A 166 -10.51 -5.39 -14.91
C GLN A 166 -11.94 -4.87 -14.68
N GLY A 167 -12.20 -3.69 -15.23
CA GLY A 167 -13.52 -3.04 -15.16
C GLY A 167 -13.90 -2.51 -13.78
N ILE A 168 -12.93 -2.33 -12.88
CA ILE A 168 -13.17 -1.66 -11.60
C ILE A 168 -13.10 -0.15 -11.81
N ASP A 169 -14.24 0.51 -11.60
CA ASP A 169 -14.34 1.98 -11.51
C ASP A 169 -15.12 2.32 -10.24
N VAL A 170 -14.41 2.75 -9.21
CA VAL A 170 -14.98 3.01 -7.87
C VAL A 170 -14.67 4.44 -7.45
N ASP A 171 -15.68 5.14 -7.01
CA ASP A 171 -15.55 6.43 -6.33
C ASP A 171 -15.95 6.27 -4.86
N LYS A 172 -14.95 6.23 -3.98
CA LYS A 172 -15.12 6.02 -2.54
C LYS A 172 -14.96 7.34 -1.80
N ARG A 173 -16.02 7.74 -1.09
CA ARG A 173 -15.96 8.88 -0.18
C ARG A 173 -15.86 8.39 1.26
N GLU A 174 -14.78 8.74 1.92
CA GLU A 174 -14.55 8.38 3.32
C GLU A 174 -14.86 9.54 4.26
N ARG A 175 -15.44 9.20 5.42
CA ARG A 175 -15.66 10.15 6.51
C ARG A 175 -14.90 9.66 7.73
N VAL A 176 -14.11 10.54 8.35
CA VAL A 176 -13.45 10.22 9.61
C VAL A 176 -14.48 10.21 10.72
N THR A 177 -14.69 9.05 11.30
CA THR A 177 -15.60 8.86 12.46
C THR A 177 -14.84 8.47 13.74
N ILE A 178 -13.53 8.26 13.66
CA ILE A 178 -12.70 7.67 14.71
C ILE A 178 -11.74 8.72 15.29
N SER A 179 -11.37 8.59 16.55
CA SER A 179 -10.43 9.50 17.20
C SER A 179 -9.00 9.34 16.65
N LEU A 180 -8.24 10.44 16.57
CA LEU A 180 -6.83 10.42 16.11
C LEU A 180 -5.94 9.45 16.89
N ARG A 181 -6.19 9.27 18.18
CA ARG A 181 -5.39 8.36 19.03
C ARG A 181 -5.61 6.92 18.62
N TYR A 182 -6.86 6.54 18.35
CA TYR A 182 -7.19 5.20 17.87
C TYR A 182 -6.61 4.95 16.48
N GLU A 183 -6.70 5.94 15.60
CA GLU A 183 -6.09 5.90 14.27
C GLU A 183 -4.58 5.64 14.35
N TRP A 184 -3.91 6.39 15.21
CA TRP A 184 -2.47 6.24 15.41
C TRP A 184 -2.11 4.82 15.89
N ILE A 185 -2.87 4.28 16.86
CA ILE A 185 -2.64 2.92 17.37
C ILE A 185 -2.83 1.89 16.24
N CYS A 186 -3.94 1.93 15.51
CA CYS A 186 -4.20 1.03 14.39
C CYS A 186 -3.13 1.12 13.31
N ARG A 187 -2.69 2.35 13.01
CA ARG A 187 -1.63 2.61 12.06
C ARG A 187 -0.30 1.98 12.50
N LYS A 188 0.09 2.15 13.77
CA LYS A 188 1.32 1.55 14.31
C LYS A 188 1.25 0.03 14.39
N LEU A 189 0.14 -0.53 14.80
CA LEU A 189 -0.06 -1.99 14.81
C LEU A 189 0.03 -2.57 13.39
N SER A 190 -0.57 -1.92 12.40
CA SER A 190 -0.50 -2.37 11.02
C SER A 190 0.90 -2.25 10.41
N GLN A 191 1.71 -1.27 10.85
CA GLN A 191 3.10 -1.13 10.44
C GLN A 191 4.00 -2.21 11.05
N LEU A 192 3.82 -2.52 12.33
CA LEU A 192 4.63 -3.49 13.05
C LEU A 192 4.26 -4.95 12.72
N PHE A 193 2.99 -5.18 12.45
CA PHE A 193 2.44 -6.50 12.18
C PHE A 193 1.63 -6.54 10.87
N PRO A 194 2.25 -6.16 9.74
CA PRO A 194 1.51 -6.00 8.48
C PRO A 194 0.84 -7.28 8.02
N PHE A 195 1.50 -8.43 8.16
CA PHE A 195 0.93 -9.71 7.78
C PHE A 195 -0.34 -10.01 8.60
N LEU A 196 -0.26 -9.92 9.92
CA LEU A 196 -1.39 -10.22 10.81
C LEU A 196 -2.56 -9.26 10.55
N ILE A 197 -2.28 -7.97 10.48
CA ILE A 197 -3.32 -6.96 10.29
C ILE A 197 -3.96 -7.10 8.90
N ASN A 198 -3.16 -7.25 7.85
CA ASN A 198 -3.69 -7.34 6.50
C ASN A 198 -4.43 -8.65 6.22
N HIS A 199 -4.02 -9.76 6.83
CA HIS A 199 -4.63 -11.06 6.57
C HIS A 199 -5.74 -11.42 7.57
N VAL A 200 -5.67 -10.91 8.80
CA VAL A 200 -6.62 -11.27 9.86
C VAL A 200 -7.70 -10.20 10.05
N PHE A 201 -7.31 -8.92 10.07
CA PHE A 201 -8.21 -7.83 10.46
C PHE A 201 -8.75 -7.03 9.29
N THR A 202 -8.08 -7.03 8.14
CA THR A 202 -8.63 -6.40 6.94
C THR A 202 -9.23 -7.46 6.06
N LYS A 203 -10.53 -7.37 5.80
CA LYS A 203 -11.24 -8.24 4.84
C LYS A 203 -10.86 -7.92 3.38
N HIS A 204 -9.59 -7.59 3.16
CA HIS A 204 -9.08 -6.99 1.93
C HIS A 204 -8.14 -7.90 1.17
N LEU A 205 -8.28 -9.20 1.35
CA LEU A 205 -7.50 -10.17 0.60
C LEU A 205 -8.10 -10.35 -0.77
N GLN A 206 -7.39 -9.88 -1.74
CA GLN A 206 -7.72 -10.21 -3.10
C GLN A 206 -7.08 -11.54 -3.48
N GLN A 207 -7.89 -12.48 -3.87
CA GLN A 207 -7.47 -13.85 -4.00
C GLN A 207 -7.72 -14.37 -5.38
N ARG A 208 -6.63 -14.77 -5.98
CA ARG A 208 -6.66 -15.28 -7.33
C ARG A 208 -5.79 -16.50 -7.52
N SER A 209 -5.01 -16.89 -6.53
CA SER A 209 -4.30 -18.15 -6.60
C SER A 209 -5.16 -19.26 -5.99
N ASP A 210 -5.22 -20.40 -6.66
CA ASP A 210 -5.90 -21.60 -6.16
C ASP A 210 -5.10 -22.37 -5.11
N SER A 211 -4.13 -21.72 -4.49
CA SER A 211 -3.34 -22.35 -3.44
C SER A 211 -4.21 -22.74 -2.25
N PRO A 212 -3.92 -23.87 -1.56
CA PRO A 212 -4.68 -24.30 -0.39
C PRO A 212 -4.70 -23.21 0.71
N ILE A 213 -3.60 -22.50 0.88
CA ILE A 213 -3.49 -21.39 1.85
C ILE A 213 -4.46 -20.28 1.49
N ASN A 214 -4.51 -19.93 0.22
CA ASN A 214 -5.41 -18.90 -0.26
C ASN A 214 -6.87 -19.28 -0.05
N ARG A 215 -7.26 -20.49 -0.41
CA ARG A 215 -8.62 -21.01 -0.16
C ARG A 215 -8.99 -20.98 1.32
N ALA A 216 -8.07 -21.36 2.20
CA ALA A 216 -8.28 -21.30 3.64
C ALA A 216 -8.44 -19.85 4.13
N LEU A 217 -7.62 -18.92 3.65
CA LEU A 217 -7.72 -17.51 4.00
C LEU A 217 -9.03 -16.89 3.48
N VAL A 218 -9.47 -17.25 2.28
CA VAL A 218 -10.78 -16.84 1.75
C VAL A 218 -11.92 -17.34 2.64
N ALA A 219 -11.85 -18.59 3.02
CA ALA A 219 -12.90 -19.22 3.85
C ALA A 219 -12.97 -18.58 5.25
N LEU A 220 -11.81 -18.21 5.83
CA LEU A 220 -11.72 -17.63 7.18
C LEU A 220 -12.04 -16.15 7.24
N PHE A 221 -11.58 -15.37 6.26
CA PHE A 221 -11.63 -13.90 6.33
C PHE A 221 -12.55 -13.25 5.30
N GLY A 222 -13.13 -14.04 4.41
CA GLY A 222 -14.11 -13.58 3.43
C GLY A 222 -13.48 -12.90 2.22
N ARG A 223 -14.30 -12.07 1.59
CA ARG A 223 -14.06 -11.57 0.24
C ARG A 223 -13.00 -10.48 0.15
N SER A 224 -12.43 -10.38 -1.04
CA SER A 224 -11.43 -9.41 -1.47
C SER A 224 -11.85 -7.95 -1.33
N PHE A 225 -10.86 -7.08 -1.16
CA PHE A 225 -10.99 -5.62 -1.15
C PHE A 225 -11.69 -5.03 -2.39
N TYR A 226 -11.53 -5.69 -3.52
CA TYR A 226 -12.07 -5.23 -4.80
C TYR A 226 -13.41 -5.87 -5.19
N ASN A 227 -14.15 -6.42 -4.26
CA ASN A 227 -15.50 -6.88 -4.54
C ASN A 227 -16.44 -5.69 -4.73
N ARG A 228 -17.10 -5.73 -5.85
CA ARG A 228 -18.20 -4.85 -6.24
C ARG A 228 -19.42 -4.98 -5.29
#